data_f665aef8229e91fb7bfedb08fbd196b7
#
_entry.id   f665aef8229e91fb7bfedb08fbd196b7
#
_cell.length_a   1.000
_cell.length_b   1.000
_cell.length_c   1.000
_cell.angle_alpha   90.00
_cell.angle_beta   90.00
_cell.angle_gamma   90.00
#
_symmetry.space_group_name_H-M   'P 1'
#
loop_
_entity.id
_entity.type
_entity.pdbx_description
1 polymer ?
#
loop_
_entity_poly.entity_id
_entity_poly.type
_entity_poly.pdbx_seq_one_letter_code
_entity_poly.pdbx_strand_id
1 'polypeptide(L)'
;LLIAFAQLAVAAPGDSLAIRDVVAALPAVSNRSVTIALLLLGFGLKIGLVPLHVWMPLSYAAAPHPAAAVMSGAAVKAGVIGLIQFLPFGTALPWGGALAAIGLASAFYGAAIGVRQRDPKAILAYSSVSQMGGIAAVLGMGLASIDADAVSAASFVAAHHVLVKG
;
A
#
# COMPACT_ATOMS: atom_id res chain seq x y z
N LEU A 1 3.29 -7.74 8.81
CA LEU A 1 1.82 -7.68 8.99
C LEU A 1 1.34 -8.55 10.15
N LEU A 2 1.72 -9.82 10.24
CA LEU A 2 1.25 -10.72 11.31
C LEU A 2 1.49 -10.15 12.71
N ILE A 3 2.67 -9.61 12.99
CA ILE A 3 3.00 -9.00 14.28
C ILE A 3 2.07 -7.80 14.56
N ALA A 4 1.86 -6.93 13.56
CA ALA A 4 0.96 -5.79 13.70
C ALA A 4 -0.47 -6.22 14.00
N PHE A 5 -0.97 -7.22 13.27
CA PHE A 5 -2.31 -7.76 13.51
C PHE A 5 -2.44 -8.45 14.87
N ALA A 6 -1.41 -9.17 15.32
CA ALA A 6 -1.40 -9.75 16.66
C ALA A 6 -1.48 -8.68 17.76
N GLN A 7 -0.71 -7.59 17.63
CA GLN A 7 -0.76 -6.46 18.56
C GLN A 7 -2.15 -5.80 18.60
N LEU A 8 -2.77 -5.63 17.44
CA LEU A 8 -4.11 -5.06 17.33
C LEU A 8 -5.18 -6.01 17.89
N ALA A 9 -5.10 -7.32 17.59
CA ALA A 9 -6.05 -8.32 18.07
C ALA A 9 -6.01 -8.44 19.60
N VAL A 10 -4.82 -8.41 20.20
CA VAL A 10 -4.67 -8.45 21.66
C VAL A 10 -5.26 -7.19 22.34
N ALA A 11 -5.22 -6.05 21.64
CA ALA A 11 -5.78 -4.79 22.16
C ALA A 11 -7.28 -4.65 21.87
N ALA A 12 -7.86 -5.50 21.01
CA ALA A 12 -9.28 -5.44 20.65
C ALA A 12 -10.18 -5.91 21.81
N PRO A 13 -11.32 -5.26 22.04
CA PRO A 13 -12.23 -5.63 23.10
C PRO A 13 -12.91 -6.98 22.81
N GLY A 14 -13.00 -7.85 23.83
CA GLY A 14 -13.77 -9.09 23.78
C GLY A 14 -13.29 -10.12 22.77
N ASP A 15 -11.98 -10.20 22.51
CA ASP A 15 -11.35 -11.13 21.54
C ASP A 15 -11.96 -11.04 20.12
N SER A 16 -12.54 -9.88 19.76
CA SER A 16 -13.10 -9.66 18.44
C SER A 16 -12.01 -9.57 17.38
N LEU A 17 -12.16 -10.36 16.32
CA LEU A 17 -11.32 -10.31 15.12
C LEU A 17 -11.98 -9.53 13.98
N ALA A 18 -13.10 -8.85 14.21
CA ALA A 18 -13.71 -7.98 13.23
C ALA A 18 -12.79 -6.80 12.92
N ILE A 19 -12.58 -6.50 11.64
CA ILE A 19 -11.65 -5.43 11.19
C ILE A 19 -11.96 -4.10 11.90
N ARG A 20 -13.23 -3.78 12.06
CA ARG A 20 -13.68 -2.56 12.72
C ARG A 20 -13.16 -2.44 14.15
N ASP A 21 -13.28 -3.51 14.93
CA ASP A 21 -12.90 -3.54 16.34
C ASP A 21 -11.38 -3.54 16.49
N VAL A 22 -10.70 -4.29 15.61
CA VAL A 22 -9.24 -4.36 15.54
C VAL A 22 -8.64 -2.99 15.19
N VAL A 23 -9.24 -2.25 14.25
CA VAL A 23 -8.80 -0.89 13.89
C VAL A 23 -9.10 0.11 15.01
N ALA A 24 -10.26 -0.01 15.65
CA ALA A 24 -10.64 0.83 16.79
C ALA A 24 -9.71 0.65 18.00
N ALA A 25 -9.06 -0.51 18.13
CA ALA A 25 -8.09 -0.80 19.17
C ALA A 25 -6.71 -0.13 18.98
N LEU A 26 -6.41 0.43 17.81
CA LEU A 26 -5.11 1.05 17.51
C LEU A 26 -4.64 2.10 18.54
N PRO A 27 -5.50 2.97 19.12
CA PRO A 27 -5.10 3.90 20.15
C PRO A 27 -4.69 3.22 21.47
N ALA A 28 -5.23 2.02 21.74
CA ALA A 28 -4.99 1.27 22.97
C ALA A 28 -3.72 0.40 22.92
N VAL A 29 -3.10 0.24 21.75
CA VAL A 29 -1.88 -0.54 21.58
C VAL A 29 -0.70 0.16 22.26
N SER A 30 0.01 -0.54 23.15
CA SER A 30 1.16 0.00 23.93
C SER A 30 2.25 0.62 23.05
N ASN A 31 2.53 0.03 21.89
CA ASN A 31 3.54 0.48 20.94
C ASN A 31 2.91 0.93 19.60
N ARG A 32 1.95 1.86 19.67
CA ARG A 32 1.21 2.36 18.51
C ARG A 32 2.11 2.72 17.31
N SER A 33 3.21 3.42 17.54
CA SER A 33 4.13 3.82 16.46
C SER A 33 4.78 2.63 15.78
N VAL A 34 5.15 1.61 16.53
CA VAL A 34 5.72 0.37 15.98
C VAL A 34 4.66 -0.39 15.17
N THR A 35 3.44 -0.48 15.68
CA THR A 35 2.33 -1.13 14.97
C THR A 35 2.05 -0.45 13.63
N ILE A 36 1.98 0.89 13.62
CA ILE A 36 1.79 1.67 12.39
C ILE A 36 2.97 1.45 11.43
N ALA A 37 4.20 1.49 11.90
CA ALA A 37 5.38 1.23 11.07
C ALA A 37 5.35 -0.17 10.46
N LEU A 38 4.94 -1.20 11.21
CA LEU A 38 4.79 -2.57 10.72
C LEU A 38 3.67 -2.71 9.69
N LEU A 39 2.56 -1.98 9.86
CA LEU A 39 1.47 -1.93 8.87
C LEU A 39 1.95 -1.27 7.58
N LEU A 40 2.62 -0.11 7.68
CA LEU A 40 3.17 0.61 6.52
C LEU A 40 4.22 -0.22 5.78
N LEU A 41 5.14 -0.87 6.51
CA LEU A 41 6.14 -1.77 5.94
C LEU A 41 5.50 -2.97 5.24
N GLY A 42 4.56 -3.62 5.90
CA GLY A 42 3.94 -4.82 5.38
C GLY A 42 3.03 -4.56 4.17
N PHE A 43 2.20 -3.52 4.21
CA PHE A 43 1.41 -3.11 3.06
C PHE A 43 2.26 -2.46 1.98
N GLY A 44 3.29 -1.69 2.35
CA GLY A 44 4.27 -1.12 1.44
C GLY A 44 5.01 -2.20 0.63
N LEU A 45 5.43 -3.29 1.28
CA LEU A 45 5.99 -4.47 0.62
C LEU A 45 4.97 -5.06 -0.36
N LYS A 46 3.71 -5.22 0.07
CA LYS A 46 2.65 -5.83 -0.75
C LYS A 46 2.32 -5.01 -2.00
N ILE A 47 2.31 -3.69 -1.91
CA ILE A 47 2.07 -2.80 -3.06
C ILE A 47 3.33 -2.47 -3.85
N GLY A 48 4.51 -2.91 -3.38
CA GLY A 48 5.77 -2.74 -4.08
C GLY A 48 6.36 -1.34 -4.01
N LEU A 49 6.33 -0.69 -2.82
CA LEU A 49 7.02 0.59 -2.62
C LEU A 49 8.55 0.40 -2.59
N VAL A 50 9.27 1.37 -3.12
CA VAL A 50 10.74 1.40 -3.05
C VAL A 50 11.17 1.61 -1.58
N PRO A 51 12.15 0.85 -1.08
CA PRO A 51 12.99 -0.15 -1.76
C PRO A 51 12.42 -1.58 -1.82
N LEU A 52 11.23 -1.83 -1.30
CA LEU A 52 10.63 -3.16 -1.13
C LEU A 52 10.00 -3.75 -2.41
N HIS A 53 10.11 -3.06 -3.54
CA HIS A 53 9.47 -3.40 -4.82
C HIS A 53 10.12 -4.54 -5.61
N VAL A 54 11.31 -4.99 -5.22
CA VAL A 54 12.17 -5.89 -6.02
C VAL A 54 11.49 -7.20 -6.43
N TRP A 55 10.58 -7.70 -5.60
CA TRP A 55 9.84 -8.92 -5.89
C TRP A 55 8.92 -8.78 -7.11
N MET A 56 8.41 -7.58 -7.38
CA MET A 56 7.36 -7.35 -8.39
C MET A 56 7.88 -7.56 -9.81
N PRO A 57 8.98 -6.94 -10.29
CA PRO A 57 9.53 -7.20 -11.61
C PRO A 57 9.94 -8.67 -11.81
N LEU A 58 10.52 -9.29 -10.78
CA LEU A 58 10.95 -10.69 -10.85
C LEU A 58 9.75 -11.63 -10.96
N SER A 59 8.71 -11.42 -10.15
CA SER A 59 7.51 -12.24 -10.16
C SER A 59 6.72 -12.10 -11.46
N TYR A 60 6.58 -10.87 -11.99
CA TYR A 60 5.86 -10.65 -13.25
C TYR A 60 6.57 -11.27 -14.44
N ALA A 61 7.90 -11.18 -14.50
CA ALA A 61 8.70 -11.80 -15.56
C ALA A 61 8.55 -13.33 -15.56
N ALA A 62 8.56 -13.96 -14.37
CA ALA A 62 8.46 -15.41 -14.22
C ALA A 62 7.01 -15.94 -14.36
N ALA A 63 5.98 -15.14 -14.09
CA ALA A 63 4.60 -15.59 -14.10
C ALA A 63 4.04 -15.80 -15.51
N PRO A 64 3.13 -16.78 -15.73
CA PRO A 64 2.30 -16.85 -16.92
C PRO A 64 1.47 -15.56 -17.09
N HIS A 65 1.11 -15.21 -18.34
CA HIS A 65 0.39 -13.95 -18.63
C HIS A 65 -0.89 -13.76 -17.80
N PRO A 66 -1.77 -14.77 -17.64
CA PRO A 66 -2.97 -14.61 -16.81
C PRO A 66 -2.65 -14.34 -15.35
N ALA A 67 -1.62 -14.99 -14.81
CA ALA A 67 -1.19 -14.78 -13.42
C ALA A 67 -0.59 -13.39 -13.22
N ALA A 68 0.20 -12.89 -14.18
CA ALA A 68 0.75 -11.54 -14.15
C ALA A 68 -0.38 -10.47 -14.18
N ALA A 69 -1.44 -10.69 -14.97
CA ALA A 69 -2.62 -9.82 -15.00
C ALA A 69 -3.33 -9.78 -13.63
N VAL A 70 -3.59 -10.93 -13.02
CA VAL A 70 -4.19 -11.01 -11.67
C VAL A 70 -3.31 -10.35 -10.62
N MET A 71 -2.00 -10.54 -10.69
CA MET A 71 -1.06 -9.89 -9.78
C MET A 71 -1.12 -8.36 -9.91
N SER A 72 -1.11 -7.85 -11.15
CA SER A 72 -1.21 -6.43 -11.43
C SER A 72 -2.61 -5.87 -11.10
N GLY A 73 -3.65 -6.58 -11.49
CA GLY A 73 -5.04 -6.15 -11.31
C GLY A 73 -5.53 -6.22 -9.86
N ALA A 74 -5.41 -7.36 -9.20
CA ALA A 74 -6.06 -7.62 -7.92
C ALA A 74 -5.08 -7.68 -6.73
N ALA A 75 -4.00 -8.47 -6.84
CA ALA A 75 -3.18 -8.80 -5.67
C ALA A 75 -2.53 -7.57 -5.02
N VAL A 76 -2.06 -6.63 -5.85
CA VAL A 76 -1.42 -5.39 -5.36
C VAL A 76 -2.43 -4.48 -4.67
N LYS A 77 -3.69 -4.43 -5.17
CA LYS A 77 -4.75 -3.58 -4.59
C LYS A 77 -5.20 -4.03 -3.22
N ALA A 78 -5.06 -5.31 -2.90
CA ALA A 78 -5.29 -5.78 -1.53
C ALA A 78 -4.38 -5.07 -0.51
N GLY A 79 -3.17 -4.66 -0.91
CA GLY A 79 -2.30 -3.82 -0.09
C GLY A 79 -2.81 -2.39 0.07
N VAL A 80 -3.36 -1.79 -1.01
CA VAL A 80 -3.98 -0.45 -0.95
C VAL A 80 -5.22 -0.47 -0.05
N ILE A 81 -6.09 -1.47 -0.21
CA ILE A 81 -7.27 -1.66 0.64
C ILE A 81 -6.84 -1.80 2.11
N GLY A 82 -5.79 -2.58 2.37
CA GLY A 82 -5.24 -2.71 3.71
C GLY A 82 -4.75 -1.39 4.30
N LEU A 83 -4.05 -0.56 3.52
CA LEU A 83 -3.65 0.79 3.96
C LEU A 83 -4.86 1.64 4.32
N ILE A 84 -5.89 1.64 3.46
CA ILE A 84 -7.11 2.43 3.69
C ILE A 84 -7.87 1.96 4.94
N GLN A 85 -7.95 0.65 5.16
CA GLN A 85 -8.73 0.09 6.26
C GLN A 85 -8.02 0.15 7.62
N PHE A 86 -6.70 -0.01 7.66
CA PHE A 86 -5.96 -0.14 8.91
C PHE A 86 -5.24 1.14 9.35
N LEU A 87 -5.18 2.18 8.51
CA LEU A 87 -4.61 3.46 8.90
C LEU A 87 -5.69 4.46 9.34
N PRO A 88 -5.45 5.23 10.42
CA PRO A 88 -6.44 6.15 10.97
C PRO A 88 -6.43 7.48 10.22
N PHE A 89 -7.18 7.59 9.12
CA PHE A 89 -7.34 8.82 8.31
C PHE A 89 -8.16 9.92 9.01
N GLY A 90 -8.30 10.00 10.21
CA GLY A 90 -8.95 11.08 10.96
C GLY A 90 -8.01 11.74 11.96
N THR A 91 -6.76 11.31 12.00
CA THR A 91 -5.77 11.84 12.94
C THR A 91 -4.46 12.05 12.21
N ALA A 92 -3.82 13.23 12.42
CA ALA A 92 -2.50 13.48 11.86
C ALA A 92 -1.49 12.45 12.39
N LEU A 93 -0.79 11.80 11.49
CA LEU A 93 0.28 10.88 11.82
C LEU A 93 1.62 11.40 11.32
N PRO A 94 2.68 11.37 12.13
CA PRO A 94 4.02 11.74 11.69
C PRO A 94 4.52 10.84 10.53
N TRP A 95 3.97 9.64 10.42
CA TRP A 95 4.25 8.68 9.34
C TRP A 95 3.63 9.04 7.99
N GLY A 96 2.65 9.97 7.95
CA GLY A 96 2.00 10.42 6.71
C GLY A 96 3.02 11.04 5.75
N GLY A 97 3.85 11.94 6.23
CA GLY A 97 4.91 12.56 5.44
C GLY A 97 5.94 11.54 4.91
N ALA A 98 6.32 10.56 5.72
CA ALA A 98 7.22 9.49 5.30
C ALA A 98 6.59 8.61 4.21
N LEU A 99 5.31 8.23 4.36
CA LEU A 99 4.57 7.48 3.34
C LEU A 99 4.46 8.28 2.04
N ALA A 100 4.17 9.58 2.12
CA ALA A 100 4.09 10.46 0.96
C ALA A 100 5.45 10.55 0.23
N ALA A 101 6.54 10.75 0.94
CA ALA A 101 7.88 10.83 0.37
C ALA A 101 8.32 9.51 -0.29
N ILE A 102 8.11 8.37 0.38
CA ILE A 102 8.40 7.04 -0.17
C ILE A 102 7.51 6.75 -1.38
N GLY A 103 6.23 7.13 -1.32
CA GLY A 103 5.29 7.01 -2.42
C GLY A 103 5.74 7.79 -3.66
N LEU A 104 6.09 9.06 -3.50
CA LEU A 104 6.62 9.90 -4.59
C LEU A 104 7.93 9.33 -5.16
N ALA A 105 8.87 8.95 -4.29
CA ALA A 105 10.11 8.32 -4.73
C ALA A 105 9.84 7.04 -5.55
N SER A 106 8.87 6.23 -5.13
CA SER A 106 8.45 5.01 -5.85
C SER A 106 7.81 5.33 -7.19
N ALA A 107 6.99 6.39 -7.26
CA ALA A 107 6.35 6.83 -8.49
C ALA A 107 7.38 7.24 -9.55
N PHE A 108 8.32 8.09 -9.19
CA PHE A 108 9.38 8.54 -10.09
C PHE A 108 10.35 7.42 -10.44
N TYR A 109 10.78 6.62 -9.47
CA TYR A 109 11.67 5.48 -9.70
C TYR A 109 11.05 4.46 -10.66
N GLY A 110 9.80 4.07 -10.42
CA GLY A 110 9.07 3.12 -11.26
C GLY A 110 8.93 3.63 -12.70
N ALA A 111 8.62 4.92 -12.90
CA ALA A 111 8.54 5.54 -14.21
C ALA A 111 9.93 5.56 -14.90
N ALA A 112 10.96 6.05 -14.22
CA ALA A 112 12.31 6.19 -14.78
C ALA A 112 12.94 4.85 -15.17
N ILE A 113 12.77 3.82 -14.35
CA ILE A 113 13.29 2.47 -14.65
C ILE A 113 12.41 1.76 -15.67
N GLY A 114 11.08 1.95 -15.59
CA GLY A 114 10.13 1.34 -16.52
C GLY A 114 10.38 1.70 -17.98
N VAL A 115 10.67 2.96 -18.27
CA VAL A 115 10.98 3.43 -19.64
C VAL A 115 12.23 2.78 -20.22
N ARG A 116 13.16 2.30 -19.39
CA ARG A 116 14.40 1.66 -19.81
C ARG A 116 14.28 0.15 -20.01
N GLN A 117 13.13 -0.45 -19.66
CA GLN A 117 12.91 -1.88 -19.82
C GLN A 117 12.61 -2.23 -21.28
N ARG A 118 13.02 -3.43 -21.67
CA ARG A 118 12.74 -4.00 -23.00
C ARG A 118 11.73 -5.14 -22.95
N ASP A 119 11.59 -5.79 -21.79
CA ASP A 119 10.62 -6.85 -21.57
C ASP A 119 9.25 -6.23 -21.21
N PRO A 120 8.17 -6.55 -21.94
CA PRO A 120 6.83 -6.02 -21.68
C PRO A 120 6.32 -6.30 -20.26
N LYS A 121 6.65 -7.47 -19.69
CA LYS A 121 6.25 -7.82 -18.32
C LYS A 121 7.01 -6.98 -17.28
N ALA A 122 8.29 -6.67 -17.53
CA ALA A 122 9.06 -5.78 -16.69
C ALA A 122 8.52 -4.33 -16.78
N ILE A 123 8.14 -3.86 -17.97
CA ILE A 123 7.48 -2.56 -18.15
C ILE A 123 6.19 -2.51 -17.34
N LEU A 124 5.35 -3.54 -17.42
CA LEU A 124 4.10 -3.65 -16.66
C LEU A 124 4.35 -3.59 -15.14
N ALA A 125 5.37 -4.31 -14.67
CA ALA A 125 5.73 -4.33 -13.26
C ALA A 125 6.18 -2.95 -12.75
N TYR A 126 7.13 -2.31 -13.43
CA TYR A 126 7.60 -0.99 -13.03
C TYR A 126 6.54 0.10 -13.17
N SER A 127 5.67 -0.01 -14.17
CA SER A 127 4.48 0.85 -14.27
C SER A 127 3.53 0.64 -13.09
N SER A 128 3.41 -0.58 -12.57
CA SER A 128 2.63 -0.85 -11.35
C SER A 128 3.30 -0.26 -10.11
N VAL A 129 4.63 -0.38 -9.97
CA VAL A 129 5.40 0.29 -8.90
C VAL A 129 5.15 1.80 -8.91
N SER A 130 5.20 2.43 -10.10
CA SER A 130 4.96 3.86 -10.26
C SER A 130 3.54 4.27 -9.83
N GLN A 131 2.52 3.55 -10.28
CA GLN A 131 1.13 3.85 -9.95
C GLN A 131 0.82 3.62 -8.46
N MET A 132 1.30 2.52 -7.89
CA MET A 132 1.14 2.25 -6.45
C MET A 132 1.89 3.30 -5.62
N GLY A 133 3.04 3.76 -6.09
CA GLY A 133 3.77 4.87 -5.49
C GLY A 133 2.92 6.15 -5.45
N GLY A 134 2.28 6.51 -6.57
CA GLY A 134 1.37 7.66 -6.63
C GLY A 134 0.19 7.54 -5.64
N ILE A 135 -0.45 6.36 -5.58
CA ILE A 135 -1.53 6.09 -4.63
C ILE A 135 -1.04 6.23 -3.17
N ALA A 136 0.13 5.65 -2.87
CA ALA A 136 0.72 5.76 -1.52
C ALA A 136 1.08 7.21 -1.16
N ALA A 137 1.52 8.02 -2.13
CA ALA A 137 1.79 9.43 -1.93
C ALA A 137 0.52 10.20 -1.56
N VAL A 138 -0.58 9.98 -2.28
CA VAL A 138 -1.89 10.60 -1.99
C VAL A 138 -2.38 10.19 -0.60
N LEU A 139 -2.34 8.90 -0.27
CA LEU A 139 -2.72 8.42 1.07
C LEU A 139 -1.82 9.00 2.16
N GLY A 140 -0.52 9.11 1.91
CA GLY A 140 0.42 9.71 2.84
C GLY A 140 0.15 11.19 3.09
N MET A 141 -0.18 11.95 2.05
CA MET A 141 -0.60 13.34 2.19
C MET A 141 -1.89 13.46 3.00
N GLY A 142 -2.90 12.63 2.72
CA GLY A 142 -4.13 12.60 3.50
C GLY A 142 -3.92 12.30 4.98
N LEU A 143 -2.99 11.39 5.32
CA LEU A 143 -2.61 11.11 6.70
C LEU A 143 -1.85 12.27 7.37
N ALA A 144 -1.10 13.06 6.61
CA ALA A 144 -0.36 14.20 7.12
C ALA A 144 -1.24 15.43 7.33
N SER A 145 -2.23 15.65 6.45
CA SER A 145 -3.11 16.85 6.44
C SER A 145 -4.50 16.63 7.02
N ILE A 146 -4.81 15.42 7.50
CA ILE A 146 -6.16 15.03 8.00
C ILE A 146 -7.24 15.23 6.90
N ASP A 147 -6.89 14.87 5.67
CA ASP A 147 -7.78 15.03 4.52
C ASP A 147 -8.42 13.68 4.16
N ALA A 148 -9.73 13.57 4.36
CA ALA A 148 -10.52 12.38 4.05
C ALA A 148 -10.70 12.17 2.54
N ASP A 149 -10.62 13.24 1.73
CA ASP A 149 -10.77 13.15 0.28
C ASP A 149 -9.61 12.40 -0.38
N ALA A 150 -8.46 12.35 0.28
CA ALA A 150 -7.32 11.55 -0.15
C ALA A 150 -7.66 10.05 -0.31
N VAL A 151 -8.52 9.51 0.56
CA VAL A 151 -8.98 8.10 0.48
C VAL A 151 -9.84 7.91 -0.77
N SER A 152 -10.72 8.85 -1.07
CA SER A 152 -11.58 8.82 -2.27
C SER A 152 -10.74 8.91 -3.54
N ALA A 153 -9.79 9.85 -3.59
CA ALA A 153 -8.87 10.02 -4.70
C ALA A 153 -8.00 8.78 -4.93
N ALA A 154 -7.40 8.23 -3.87
CA ALA A 154 -6.60 7.01 -3.95
C ALA A 154 -7.42 5.80 -4.42
N SER A 155 -8.66 5.66 -3.94
CA SER A 155 -9.57 4.60 -4.33
C SER A 155 -9.97 4.70 -5.81
N PHE A 156 -10.23 5.92 -6.30
CA PHE A 156 -10.53 6.16 -7.71
C PHE A 156 -9.34 5.78 -8.61
N VAL A 157 -8.13 6.21 -8.27
CA VAL A 157 -6.92 5.85 -9.02
C VAL A 157 -6.66 4.34 -8.98
N ALA A 158 -6.89 3.69 -7.84
CA ALA A 158 -6.75 2.24 -7.71
C ALA A 158 -7.75 1.48 -8.59
N ALA A 159 -9.02 1.92 -8.63
CA ALA A 159 -10.05 1.36 -9.50
C ALA A 159 -9.71 1.55 -10.99
N HIS A 160 -9.31 2.75 -11.38
CA HIS A 160 -8.85 3.02 -12.74
C HIS A 160 -7.68 2.10 -13.14
N HIS A 161 -6.72 1.91 -12.25
CA HIS A 161 -5.58 1.03 -12.53
C HIS A 161 -6.00 -0.44 -12.73
N VAL A 162 -7.03 -0.92 -12.02
CA VAL A 162 -7.58 -2.27 -12.24
C VAL A 162 -8.14 -2.40 -13.65
N LEU A 163 -8.94 -1.41 -14.07
CA LEU A 163 -9.59 -1.43 -15.39
C LEU A 163 -8.60 -1.34 -16.56
N VAL A 164 -7.46 -0.68 -16.36
CA VAL A 164 -6.47 -0.47 -17.44
C VAL A 164 -5.45 -1.62 -17.50
N LYS A 165 -5.18 -2.31 -16.39
CA LYS A 165 -4.09 -3.29 -16.30
C LYS A 165 -4.51 -4.70 -15.83
N GLY A 166 -5.75 -4.87 -15.39
CA GLY A 166 -6.35 -6.17 -15.02
C GLY A 166 -7.05 -6.82 -16.20
#